data_fe8f56c6c9d6b955c663ebe21e8ff1f3
#
_entry.id   fe8f56c6c9d6b955c663ebe21e8ff1f3
#
_cell.length_a   1.000
_cell.length_b   1.000
_cell.length_c   1.000
_cell.angle_alpha   90.00
_cell.angle_beta   90.00
_cell.angle_gamma   90.00
#
_symmetry.space_group_name_H-M   'P 1'
#
loop_
_entity.id
_entity.type
_entity.pdbx_description
1 polymer ?
#
loop_
_entity_poly.entity_id
_entity_poly.type
_entity_poly.pdbx_seq_one_letter_code
_entity_poly.pdbx_strand_id
1 'polypeptide(L)'
;MSEALIEQFKKDFPHFSPLWISVNQKTIIEAVEQKYCSFDEQIIQNGLIVYKICFELLWEIIDFPECYDIQCFWETNDNIEYAGLGHDDYKIAKVIDAWSNKKIPLSPICMIYDRNAYRKNQLKLSIVDGNHRFSVLRYLHYQTQKPIEALIMVDTKTAVLIDQKFKNNQKIYKIIDFKMPTQ
;
A
#
# COMPACT_ATOMS: atom_id res chain seq x y z
N MET A 1 17.92 8.70 8.02
CA MET A 1 16.90 9.76 7.98
C MET A 1 17.46 10.96 8.70
N SER A 2 17.17 12.21 8.27
CA SER A 2 17.60 13.35 9.07
C SER A 2 16.67 13.52 10.26
N GLU A 3 17.19 13.96 11.42
CA GLU A 3 16.39 14.31 12.60
C GLU A 3 15.24 15.24 12.24
N ALA A 4 15.48 16.18 11.32
CA ALA A 4 14.47 17.11 10.84
C ALA A 4 13.24 16.44 10.22
N LEU A 5 13.39 15.30 9.51
CA LEU A 5 12.28 14.56 8.94
C LEU A 5 11.44 13.85 10.01
N ILE A 6 12.09 13.32 11.03
CA ILE A 6 11.41 12.67 12.16
C ILE A 6 10.62 13.69 12.96
N GLU A 7 11.22 14.82 13.27
CA GLU A 7 10.55 15.91 14.00
C GLU A 7 9.39 16.50 13.20
N GLN A 8 9.57 16.65 11.89
CA GLN A 8 8.50 17.10 11.01
C GLN A 8 7.35 16.08 10.96
N PHE A 9 7.67 14.78 10.88
CA PHE A 9 6.67 13.73 10.93
C PHE A 9 5.89 13.73 12.24
N LYS A 10 6.56 13.83 13.38
CA LYS A 10 5.90 13.95 14.69
C LYS A 10 4.97 15.16 14.75
N LYS A 11 5.37 16.26 14.16
CA LYS A 11 4.61 17.50 14.13
C LYS A 11 3.39 17.44 13.23
N ASP A 12 3.52 16.82 12.06
CA ASP A 12 2.44 16.75 11.06
C ASP A 12 1.51 15.55 11.25
N PHE A 13 1.97 14.54 11.99
CA PHE A 13 1.15 13.41 12.32
C PHE A 13 0.19 13.75 13.47
N PRO A 14 -1.08 13.38 13.41
CA PRO A 14 -1.81 12.61 12.41
C PRO A 14 -2.54 13.48 11.36
N HIS A 15 -2.01 14.62 10.98
CA HIS A 15 -2.68 15.65 10.17
C HIS A 15 -2.60 15.42 8.66
N PHE A 16 -1.91 14.39 8.21
CA PHE A 16 -1.85 14.08 6.79
C PHE A 16 -2.70 12.87 6.42
N SER A 17 -3.10 12.81 5.16
CA SER A 17 -3.84 11.69 4.58
C SER A 17 -3.06 11.09 3.43
N PRO A 18 -3.22 9.78 3.18
CA PRO A 18 -2.63 9.15 2.02
C PRO A 18 -3.06 9.83 0.72
N LEU A 19 -2.12 10.08 -0.16
CA LEU A 19 -2.37 10.58 -1.50
C LEU A 19 -1.96 9.52 -2.51
N TRP A 20 -2.89 9.21 -3.41
CA TRP A 20 -2.71 8.20 -4.43
C TRP A 20 -2.69 8.83 -5.82
N ILE A 21 -1.89 8.25 -6.73
CA ILE A 21 -1.91 8.67 -8.13
C ILE A 21 -3.32 8.56 -8.70
N SER A 22 -3.64 9.44 -9.63
CA SER A 22 -4.86 9.31 -10.41
C SER A 22 -4.75 8.05 -11.28
N VAL A 23 -5.63 7.08 -11.01
CA VAL A 23 -5.57 5.77 -11.67
C VAL A 23 -6.25 5.83 -13.03
N ASN A 24 -5.45 5.71 -14.08
CA ASN A 24 -5.88 5.57 -15.47
C ASN A 24 -4.88 4.67 -16.22
N GLN A 25 -5.20 4.32 -17.46
CA GLN A 25 -4.37 3.43 -18.26
C GLN A 25 -2.92 3.90 -18.38
N LYS A 26 -2.71 5.19 -18.60
CA LYS A 26 -1.38 5.79 -18.76
C LYS A 26 -0.55 5.66 -17.49
N THR A 27 -1.12 6.03 -16.34
CA THR A 27 -0.41 5.97 -15.05
C THR A 27 -0.06 4.55 -14.62
N ILE A 28 -0.87 3.55 -15.00
CA ILE A 28 -0.55 2.14 -14.75
C ILE A 28 0.60 1.68 -15.66
N ILE A 29 0.58 2.02 -16.95
CA ILE A 29 1.69 1.73 -17.87
C ILE A 29 2.98 2.33 -17.34
N GLU A 30 2.97 3.62 -16.99
CA GLU A 30 4.13 4.30 -16.42
C GLU A 30 4.63 3.62 -15.13
N ALA A 31 3.73 3.19 -14.25
CA ALA A 31 4.11 2.48 -13.02
C ALA A 31 4.76 1.12 -13.31
N VAL A 32 4.28 0.40 -14.31
CA VAL A 32 4.85 -0.87 -14.77
C VAL A 32 6.23 -0.65 -15.41
N GLU A 33 6.35 0.30 -16.33
CA GLU A 33 7.59 0.61 -17.05
C GLU A 33 8.69 1.12 -16.11
N GLN A 34 8.32 1.92 -15.12
CA GLN A 34 9.24 2.47 -14.12
C GLN A 34 9.53 1.49 -12.97
N LYS A 35 9.04 0.25 -13.05
CA LYS A 35 9.20 -0.77 -12.01
C LYS A 35 8.69 -0.34 -10.62
N TYR A 36 7.67 0.51 -10.59
CA TYR A 36 6.94 0.84 -9.35
C TYR A 36 5.91 -0.22 -8.96
N CYS A 37 5.81 -1.31 -9.73
CA CYS A 37 5.09 -2.50 -9.35
C CYS A 37 5.95 -3.74 -9.62
N SER A 38 6.03 -4.62 -8.63
CA SER A 38 6.88 -5.82 -8.66
C SER A 38 6.10 -7.06 -9.14
N PHE A 39 5.20 -6.90 -10.09
CA PHE A 39 4.53 -8.05 -10.72
C PHE A 39 5.40 -8.68 -11.80
N ASP A 40 5.32 -10.00 -11.90
CA ASP A 40 5.90 -10.73 -13.02
C ASP A 40 5.28 -10.29 -14.34
N GLU A 41 6.07 -10.30 -15.42
CA GLU A 41 5.64 -9.90 -16.75
C GLU A 41 4.39 -10.64 -17.22
N GLN A 42 4.30 -11.94 -16.93
CA GLN A 42 3.13 -12.75 -17.26
C GLN A 42 1.85 -12.28 -16.55
N ILE A 43 1.96 -11.82 -15.31
CA ILE A 43 0.84 -11.24 -14.54
C ILE A 43 0.38 -9.96 -15.20
N ILE A 44 1.33 -9.10 -15.58
CA ILE A 44 1.05 -7.82 -16.22
C ILE A 44 0.35 -8.03 -17.57
N GLN A 45 0.80 -8.98 -18.37
CA GLN A 45 0.19 -9.32 -19.66
C GLN A 45 -1.25 -9.83 -19.51
N ASN A 46 -1.55 -10.57 -18.45
CA ASN A 46 -2.90 -11.09 -18.18
C ASN A 46 -3.86 -10.00 -17.68
N GLY A 47 -3.37 -8.83 -17.34
CA GLY A 47 -4.13 -7.69 -16.89
C GLY A 47 -4.07 -7.46 -15.38
N LEU A 48 -4.22 -6.19 -15.02
CA LEU A 48 -4.17 -5.69 -13.65
C LEU A 48 -5.46 -4.95 -13.32
N ILE A 49 -5.90 -5.07 -12.10
CA ILE A 49 -7.12 -4.42 -11.62
C ILE A 49 -6.78 -3.62 -10.38
N VAL A 50 -7.25 -2.38 -10.36
CA VAL A 50 -7.06 -1.48 -9.21
C VAL A 50 -8.38 -1.31 -8.48
N TYR A 51 -8.33 -1.53 -7.17
CA TYR A 51 -9.42 -1.27 -6.25
C TYR A 51 -9.08 -0.14 -5.29
N LYS A 52 -10.11 0.59 -4.92
CA LYS A 52 -10.13 1.41 -3.72
C LYS A 52 -10.83 0.65 -2.62
N ILE A 53 -10.19 0.49 -1.48
CA ILE A 53 -10.66 -0.35 -0.38
C ILE A 53 -10.44 0.37 0.95
N CYS A 54 -11.38 0.29 1.88
CA CYS A 54 -11.13 0.78 3.22
C CYS A 54 -10.14 -0.13 3.95
N PHE A 55 -9.31 0.47 4.80
CA PHE A 55 -8.19 -0.22 5.44
C PHE A 55 -8.65 -1.40 6.30
N GLU A 56 -9.80 -1.33 6.96
CA GLU A 56 -10.34 -2.42 7.77
C GLU A 56 -10.59 -3.68 6.94
N LEU A 57 -11.18 -3.53 5.76
CA LEU A 57 -11.39 -4.67 4.86
C LEU A 57 -10.07 -5.20 4.30
N LEU A 58 -9.13 -4.31 3.99
CA LEU A 58 -7.80 -4.71 3.55
C LEU A 58 -7.10 -5.52 4.65
N TRP A 59 -7.21 -5.09 5.91
CA TRP A 59 -6.64 -5.79 7.05
C TRP A 59 -7.22 -7.21 7.25
N GLU A 60 -8.50 -7.41 6.95
CA GLU A 60 -9.12 -8.72 7.01
C GLU A 60 -8.56 -9.74 6.01
N ILE A 61 -8.13 -9.26 4.84
CA ILE A 61 -7.71 -10.13 3.73
C ILE A 61 -6.21 -10.20 3.54
N ILE A 62 -5.43 -9.40 4.23
CA ILE A 62 -3.98 -9.46 4.14
C ILE A 62 -3.44 -10.62 4.97
N ASP A 63 -2.41 -11.30 4.46
CA ASP A 63 -1.71 -12.37 5.16
C ASP A 63 -0.31 -11.91 5.56
N PHE A 64 0.00 -12.00 6.85
CA PHE A 64 1.29 -11.71 7.45
C PHE A 64 2.10 -10.60 6.75
N PRO A 65 1.55 -9.36 6.69
CA PRO A 65 2.29 -8.29 6.03
C PRO A 65 3.59 -8.04 6.77
N GLU A 66 4.66 -7.81 6.03
CA GLU A 66 5.87 -7.21 6.60
C GLU A 66 5.49 -5.81 7.06
N CYS A 67 5.17 -5.70 8.32
CA CYS A 67 4.86 -4.43 8.95
C CYS A 67 6.12 -3.91 9.62
N TYR A 68 6.69 -2.90 9.03
CA TYR A 68 7.75 -2.16 9.70
C TYR A 68 7.14 -1.40 10.88
N ASP A 69 7.80 -1.48 12.02
CA ASP A 69 7.33 -0.86 13.23
C ASP A 69 7.63 0.64 13.21
N ILE A 70 6.68 1.40 12.70
CA ILE A 70 6.75 2.87 12.70
C ILE A 70 6.62 3.40 14.14
N GLN A 71 6.02 2.65 15.04
CA GLN A 71 5.85 3.04 16.42
C GLN A 71 7.20 3.20 17.12
N CYS A 72 8.21 2.40 16.75
CA CYS A 72 9.57 2.59 17.23
C CYS A 72 10.14 3.99 16.91
N PHE A 73 9.72 4.62 15.83
CA PHE A 73 10.11 6.00 15.53
C PHE A 73 9.50 7.02 16.48
N TRP A 74 8.36 6.71 17.08
CA TRP A 74 7.63 7.61 17.95
C TRP A 74 8.00 7.43 19.42
N GLU A 75 8.11 6.19 19.86
CA GLU A 75 8.26 5.84 21.27
C GLU A 75 9.71 5.92 21.73
N THR A 76 10.66 5.69 20.83
CA THR A 76 12.08 5.79 21.14
C THR A 76 12.65 7.15 20.73
N ASN A 77 12.17 8.19 21.38
CA ASN A 77 12.65 9.55 21.18
C ASN A 77 14.16 9.73 21.33
N ASP A 78 14.84 8.80 21.98
CA ASP A 78 16.22 8.92 22.36
C ASP A 78 17.20 8.10 21.50
N ASN A 79 16.69 7.29 20.55
CA ASN A 79 17.52 6.44 19.68
C ASN A 79 17.34 6.75 18.20
N ILE A 80 17.75 7.93 17.82
CA ILE A 80 17.92 8.37 16.43
C ILE A 80 18.82 7.42 15.62
N GLU A 81 19.68 6.66 16.28
CA GLU A 81 20.50 5.63 15.64
C GLU A 81 19.71 4.60 14.84
N TYR A 82 18.52 4.22 15.27
CA TYR A 82 17.65 3.29 14.53
C TYR A 82 17.01 3.93 13.29
N ALA A 83 16.72 5.19 13.34
CA ALA A 83 16.07 5.92 12.26
C ALA A 83 17.01 6.26 11.09
N GLY A 84 18.29 6.19 11.31
CA GLY A 84 19.31 6.59 10.32
C GLY A 84 19.97 5.46 9.54
N LEU A 85 19.79 4.22 9.94
CA LEU A 85 20.65 3.12 9.50
C LEU A 85 19.96 2.02 8.67
N GLY A 86 18.65 1.96 8.63
CA GLY A 86 17.90 0.91 7.92
C GLY A 86 17.41 1.36 6.55
N HIS A 87 17.57 0.50 5.56
CA HIS A 87 16.98 0.69 4.21
C HIS A 87 15.46 0.92 4.27
N ASP A 88 14.78 0.23 5.17
CA ASP A 88 13.34 0.28 5.32
C ASP A 88 12.89 1.57 6.01
N ASP A 89 13.63 2.04 7.00
CA ASP A 89 13.40 3.32 7.66
C ASP A 89 13.45 4.50 6.69
N TYR A 90 14.43 4.47 5.79
CA TYR A 90 14.55 5.47 4.75
C TYR A 90 13.34 5.46 3.79
N LYS A 91 12.84 4.29 3.43
CA LYS A 91 11.66 4.15 2.57
C LYS A 91 10.38 4.61 3.25
N ILE A 92 10.20 4.27 4.54
CA ILE A 92 9.09 4.77 5.35
C ILE A 92 9.11 6.29 5.40
N ALA A 93 10.27 6.88 5.67
CA ALA A 93 10.42 8.33 5.69
C ALA A 93 10.05 8.99 4.36
N LYS A 94 10.41 8.36 3.24
CA LYS A 94 10.00 8.86 1.92
C LYS A 94 8.50 8.83 1.71
N VAL A 95 7.81 7.78 2.17
CA VAL A 95 6.33 7.70 2.09
C VAL A 95 5.71 8.81 2.92
N ILE A 96 6.18 9.01 4.13
CA ILE A 96 5.68 10.04 5.04
C ILE A 96 5.92 11.43 4.44
N ASP A 97 7.14 11.73 3.99
CA ASP A 97 7.50 13.01 3.39
C ASP A 97 6.67 13.27 2.12
N ALA A 98 6.46 12.24 1.29
CA ALA A 98 5.62 12.36 0.10
C ALA A 98 4.19 12.76 0.45
N TRP A 99 3.57 12.13 1.42
CA TRP A 99 2.17 12.37 1.77
C TRP A 99 1.95 13.59 2.66
N SER A 100 2.88 13.87 3.60
CA SER A 100 2.73 14.99 4.55
C SER A 100 3.22 16.31 3.97
N ASN A 101 4.49 16.39 3.61
CA ASN A 101 5.16 17.64 3.25
C ASN A 101 5.03 17.97 1.76
N LYS A 102 5.43 17.03 0.91
CA LYS A 102 5.52 17.28 -0.54
C LYS A 102 4.18 17.17 -1.25
N LYS A 103 3.18 16.55 -0.62
CA LYS A 103 1.88 16.26 -1.22
C LYS A 103 2.01 15.50 -2.56
N ILE A 104 2.94 14.55 -2.61
CA ILE A 104 3.20 13.73 -3.79
C ILE A 104 2.33 12.47 -3.71
N PRO A 105 1.49 12.20 -4.70
CA PRO A 105 0.73 10.97 -4.77
C PRO A 105 1.63 9.76 -5.06
N LEU A 106 1.34 8.63 -4.42
CA LEU A 106 2.07 7.39 -4.59
C LEU A 106 1.24 6.33 -5.33
N SER A 107 1.94 5.37 -5.93
CA SER A 107 1.34 4.24 -6.64
C SER A 107 0.55 3.32 -5.70
N PRO A 108 -0.42 2.52 -6.21
CA PRO A 108 -1.14 1.52 -5.45
C PRO A 108 -0.20 0.49 -4.80
N ILE A 109 -0.68 -0.17 -3.73
CA ILE A 109 -0.02 -1.33 -3.15
C ILE A 109 -0.28 -2.53 -4.05
N CYS A 110 0.78 -3.23 -4.48
CA CYS A 110 0.67 -4.41 -5.34
C CYS A 110 0.48 -5.66 -4.49
N MET A 111 -0.55 -6.44 -4.79
CA MET A 111 -0.92 -7.62 -4.01
C MET A 111 -1.33 -8.79 -4.90
N ILE A 112 -1.07 -10.01 -4.42
CA ILE A 112 -1.49 -11.25 -5.06
C ILE A 112 -2.18 -12.17 -4.07
N TYR A 113 -3.01 -13.08 -4.58
CA TYR A 113 -3.58 -14.13 -3.77
C TYR A 113 -2.48 -15.09 -3.29
N ASP A 114 -2.39 -15.26 -1.99
CA ASP A 114 -1.44 -16.19 -1.38
C ASP A 114 -2.04 -17.60 -1.34
N ARG A 115 -1.55 -18.48 -2.23
CA ARG A 115 -1.97 -19.88 -2.30
C ARG A 115 -1.50 -20.71 -1.09
N ASN A 116 -0.47 -20.24 -0.41
CA ASN A 116 0.14 -20.91 0.73
C ASN A 116 -0.42 -20.41 2.05
N ALA A 117 -1.34 -19.44 2.01
CA ALA A 117 -1.96 -18.91 3.21
C ALA A 117 -2.49 -20.00 4.11
N TYR A 118 -2.15 -19.95 5.36
CA TYR A 118 -2.37 -20.97 6.40
C TYR A 118 -3.86 -21.36 6.59
N ARG A 119 -4.78 -20.60 6.01
CA ARG A 119 -6.22 -20.79 6.14
C ARG A 119 -6.84 -21.11 4.79
N LYS A 120 -6.90 -22.39 4.46
CA LYS A 120 -7.33 -22.95 3.15
C LYS A 120 -8.68 -22.48 2.58
N ASN A 121 -9.51 -21.76 3.31
CA ASN A 121 -10.84 -21.32 2.85
C ASN A 121 -11.06 -19.81 3.01
N GLN A 122 -10.03 -19.02 3.20
CA GLN A 122 -10.15 -17.57 3.33
C GLN A 122 -9.34 -16.87 2.25
N LEU A 123 -9.91 -15.81 1.67
CA LEU A 123 -9.14 -14.92 0.81
C LEU A 123 -8.02 -14.29 1.63
N LYS A 124 -6.79 -14.56 1.26
CA LYS A 124 -5.60 -13.95 1.83
C LYS A 124 -4.69 -13.44 0.73
N LEU A 125 -4.22 -12.22 0.88
CA LEU A 125 -3.38 -11.52 -0.07
C LEU A 125 -2.02 -11.22 0.54
N SER A 126 -0.97 -11.50 -0.23
CA SER A 126 0.40 -11.08 0.10
C SER A 126 0.75 -9.79 -0.63
N ILE A 127 1.46 -8.90 0.04
CA ILE A 127 2.02 -7.69 -0.58
C ILE A 127 3.27 -8.09 -1.37
N VAL A 128 3.28 -7.79 -2.67
CA VAL A 128 4.47 -7.96 -3.52
C VAL A 128 5.27 -6.66 -3.65
N ASP A 129 4.59 -5.52 -3.52
CA ASP A 129 5.22 -4.20 -3.41
C ASP A 129 4.33 -3.24 -2.63
N GLY A 130 4.96 -2.36 -1.85
CA GLY A 130 4.27 -1.33 -1.07
C GLY A 130 4.17 -1.61 0.42
N ASN A 131 4.98 -2.52 0.98
CA ASN A 131 5.04 -2.79 2.43
C ASN A 131 5.22 -1.51 3.26
N HIS A 132 6.07 -0.57 2.80
CA HIS A 132 6.30 0.70 3.48
C HIS A 132 5.06 1.60 3.45
N ARG A 133 4.35 1.68 2.29
CA ARG A 133 3.05 2.39 2.18
C ARG A 133 2.01 1.76 3.09
N PHE A 134 1.93 0.44 3.10
CA PHE A 134 1.02 -0.29 3.97
C PHE A 134 1.29 -0.04 5.45
N SER A 135 2.57 -0.03 5.86
CA SER A 135 2.97 0.25 7.24
C SER A 135 2.54 1.65 7.69
N VAL A 136 2.70 2.66 6.82
CA VAL A 136 2.23 4.02 7.10
C VAL A 136 0.70 4.09 7.19
N LEU A 137 -0.04 3.41 6.30
CA LEU A 137 -1.50 3.32 6.36
C LEU A 137 -1.97 2.68 7.67
N ARG A 138 -1.35 1.56 8.05
CA ARG A 138 -1.64 0.87 9.31
C ARG A 138 -1.47 1.79 10.50
N TYR A 139 -0.37 2.51 10.54
CA TYR A 139 -0.08 3.45 11.62
C TYR A 139 -1.11 4.59 11.66
N LEU A 140 -1.41 5.22 10.52
CA LEU A 140 -2.44 6.25 10.40
C LEU A 140 -3.81 5.75 10.88
N HIS A 141 -4.18 4.53 10.51
CA HIS A 141 -5.44 3.92 10.93
C HIS A 141 -5.52 3.79 12.45
N TYR A 142 -4.49 3.23 13.08
CA TYR A 142 -4.48 3.04 14.53
C TYR A 142 -4.45 4.35 15.31
N GLN A 143 -3.71 5.35 14.85
CA GLN A 143 -3.54 6.60 15.57
C GLN A 143 -4.74 7.55 15.39
N THR A 144 -5.32 7.58 14.19
CA THR A 144 -6.39 8.53 13.93
C THR A 144 -7.78 7.95 14.17
N GLN A 145 -7.92 6.64 14.15
CA GLN A 145 -9.19 5.90 14.17
C GLN A 145 -10.19 6.39 13.10
N LYS A 146 -9.68 7.11 12.09
CA LYS A 146 -10.49 7.58 10.97
C LYS A 146 -10.51 6.54 9.86
N PRO A 147 -11.60 6.49 9.09
CA PRO A 147 -11.62 5.67 7.88
C PRO A 147 -10.48 6.08 6.94
N ILE A 148 -9.63 5.12 6.58
CA ILE A 148 -8.53 5.32 5.65
C ILE A 148 -8.79 4.46 4.43
N GLU A 149 -8.62 5.06 3.26
CA GLU A 149 -8.76 4.37 1.99
C GLU A 149 -7.38 4.03 1.41
N ALA A 150 -7.23 2.78 1.02
CA ALA A 150 -6.06 2.29 0.31
C ALA A 150 -6.37 2.08 -1.18
N LEU A 151 -5.37 2.27 -2.03
CA LEU A 151 -5.38 1.74 -3.38
C LEU A 151 -4.57 0.46 -3.43
N ILE A 152 -5.19 -0.61 -3.93
CA ILE A 152 -4.50 -1.88 -4.18
C ILE A 152 -4.58 -2.23 -5.66
N MET A 153 -3.51 -2.79 -6.18
CA MET A 153 -3.43 -3.32 -7.54
C MET A 153 -3.18 -4.82 -7.48
N VAL A 154 -3.98 -5.58 -8.20
CA VAL A 154 -3.98 -7.06 -8.15
C VAL A 154 -4.07 -7.64 -9.56
N ASP A 155 -3.68 -8.90 -9.70
CA ASP A 155 -3.93 -9.66 -10.93
C ASP A 155 -5.42 -10.00 -11.11
N THR A 156 -5.79 -10.39 -12.32
CA THR A 156 -7.17 -10.75 -12.67
C THR A 156 -7.72 -11.93 -11.87
N LYS A 157 -6.89 -12.90 -11.47
CA LYS A 157 -7.32 -14.06 -10.68
C LYS A 157 -7.65 -13.64 -9.25
N THR A 158 -6.78 -12.84 -8.66
CA THR A 158 -6.98 -12.25 -7.34
C THR A 158 -8.24 -11.38 -7.32
N ALA A 159 -8.46 -10.59 -8.38
CA ALA A 159 -9.63 -9.74 -8.51
C ALA A 159 -10.96 -10.53 -8.47
N VAL A 160 -11.03 -11.67 -9.14
CA VAL A 160 -12.22 -12.54 -9.09
C VAL A 160 -12.54 -12.97 -7.65
N LEU A 161 -11.52 -13.31 -6.87
CA LEU A 161 -11.71 -13.71 -5.47
C LEU A 161 -12.17 -12.53 -4.58
N ILE A 162 -11.62 -11.33 -4.83
CA ILE A 162 -12.04 -10.10 -4.15
C ILE A 162 -13.51 -9.81 -4.46
N ASP A 163 -13.88 -9.83 -5.75
CA ASP A 163 -15.26 -9.56 -6.19
C ASP A 163 -16.27 -10.56 -5.61
N GLN A 164 -15.88 -11.84 -5.48
CA GLN A 164 -16.70 -12.85 -4.84
C GLN A 164 -16.88 -12.60 -3.33
N LYS A 165 -15.77 -12.31 -2.63
CA LYS A 165 -15.80 -12.11 -1.17
C LYS A 165 -16.58 -10.87 -0.79
N PHE A 166 -16.40 -9.79 -1.52
CA PHE A 166 -16.97 -8.47 -1.18
C PHE A 166 -18.13 -8.05 -2.07
N LYS A 167 -18.84 -9.01 -2.63
CA LYS A 167 -20.02 -8.76 -3.47
C LYS A 167 -20.99 -7.79 -2.76
N ASN A 168 -21.28 -6.66 -3.40
CA ASN A 168 -22.16 -5.60 -2.89
C ASN A 168 -21.62 -4.83 -1.65
N ASN A 169 -20.34 -4.95 -1.31
CA ASN A 169 -19.77 -4.14 -0.24
C ASN A 169 -19.36 -2.76 -0.76
N GLN A 170 -19.96 -1.70 -0.21
CA GLN A 170 -19.71 -0.32 -0.64
C GLN A 170 -18.34 0.24 -0.19
N LYS A 171 -17.63 -0.45 0.68
CA LYS A 171 -16.31 -0.04 1.17
C LYS A 171 -15.15 -0.51 0.30
N ILE A 172 -15.45 -1.19 -0.80
CA ILE A 172 -14.51 -1.58 -1.84
C ILE A 172 -15.14 -1.41 -3.20
N TYR A 173 -14.41 -0.81 -4.14
CA TYR A 173 -14.86 -0.70 -5.52
C TYR A 173 -13.69 -0.70 -6.49
N LYS A 174 -13.96 -1.26 -7.65
CA LYS A 174 -13.03 -1.32 -8.77
C LYS A 174 -12.94 0.05 -9.43
N ILE A 175 -11.70 0.54 -9.59
CA ILE A 175 -11.44 1.82 -10.28
C ILE A 175 -11.19 1.57 -11.76
N ILE A 176 -10.33 0.60 -12.07
CA ILE A 176 -9.95 0.27 -13.44
C ILE A 176 -9.65 -1.21 -13.61
N ASP A 177 -10.00 -1.72 -14.77
CA ASP A 177 -9.60 -3.02 -15.31
C ASP A 177 -8.66 -2.76 -16.48
N PHE A 178 -7.38 -3.03 -16.27
CA PHE A 178 -6.31 -2.70 -17.20
C PHE A 178 -5.82 -3.95 -17.90
N LYS A 179 -5.70 -3.88 -19.22
CA LYS A 179 -5.00 -4.89 -20.04
C LYS A 179 -3.92 -4.19 -20.84
N MET A 180 -2.73 -4.80 -20.85
CA MET A 180 -1.68 -4.30 -21.74
C MET A 180 -2.16 -4.34 -23.18
N PRO A 181 -1.90 -3.29 -23.96
CA PRO A 181 -2.11 -3.35 -25.42
C PRO A 181 -1.34 -4.54 -25.98
N THR A 182 -2.00 -5.38 -26.73
CA THR A 182 -1.32 -6.39 -27.55
C THR A 182 -0.41 -5.70 -28.55
N GLN A 183 0.89 -6.00 -28.46
CA GLN A 183 1.87 -5.53 -29.47
C GLN A 183 1.55 -6.12 -30.83
#